data_ee7662272121b6dfc8cb80b91a4677c5
#
_entry.id   ee7662272121b6dfc8cb80b91a4677c5
#
_cell.length_a   1.000
_cell.length_b   1.000
_cell.length_c   1.000
_cell.angle_alpha   90.00
_cell.angle_beta   90.00
_cell.angle_gamma   90.00
#
_symmetry.space_group_name_H-M   'P 1'
#
loop_
_entity.id
_entity.type
_entity.pdbx_description
1 polymer ?
#
loop_
_entity_poly.entity_id
_entity_poly.type
_entity_poly.pdbx_seq_one_letter_code
_entity_poly.pdbx_strand_id
1 'polypeptide(L)'
;MWHKDRVLVRNVGLDHPWFRQFHVSFDPGRERMYPNEPRVWHPPTDVYETDSDLTVRIEVAGVAEDDFEVHLHGRVMTVHGFRSDPAAKVAYQQMEISYGEFLSQVYLPVDVDEEQVHAGYEDGFLSVVLPKARREHKVAVVVVERGPAQNDRK
;
A
#
# COMPACT_ATOMS: atom_id res chain seq x y z
N MET A 1 13.85 -16.42 -9.73
CA MET A 1 12.63 -17.23 -9.98
C MET A 1 11.76 -17.09 -8.74
N TRP A 2 10.77 -16.24 -8.79
CA TRP A 2 9.89 -15.95 -7.67
C TRP A 2 8.96 -17.14 -7.45
N HIS A 3 9.05 -17.80 -6.29
CA HIS A 3 8.03 -18.74 -5.88
C HIS A 3 6.76 -17.94 -5.62
N LYS A 4 5.69 -18.31 -6.34
CA LYS A 4 4.35 -17.73 -6.20
C LYS A 4 3.68 -18.28 -4.94
N ASP A 5 4.13 -17.89 -3.77
CA ASP A 5 3.33 -18.04 -2.58
C ASP A 5 2.47 -16.78 -2.48
N ARG A 6 1.16 -17.00 -2.61
CA ARG A 6 0.18 -15.95 -2.80
C ARG A 6 -0.11 -15.27 -1.48
N VAL A 7 0.56 -14.16 -1.24
CA VAL A 7 -0.01 -13.18 -0.30
C VAL A 7 -1.32 -12.68 -0.90
N LEU A 8 -2.42 -12.88 -0.18
CA LEU A 8 -3.73 -12.42 -0.63
C LEU A 8 -3.79 -10.91 -0.53
N VAL A 9 -3.66 -10.22 -1.66
CA VAL A 9 -4.00 -8.80 -1.76
C VAL A 9 -5.52 -8.71 -1.89
N ARG A 10 -6.17 -8.11 -0.89
CA ARG A 10 -7.62 -7.90 -0.88
C ARG A 10 -7.94 -6.45 -1.16
N ASN A 11 -8.75 -6.21 -2.17
CA ASN A 11 -9.44 -4.93 -2.31
C ASN A 11 -10.66 -4.94 -1.36
N VAL A 12 -10.62 -4.16 -0.28
CA VAL A 12 -11.70 -4.08 0.70
C VAL A 12 -12.33 -2.71 0.68
N GLY A 13 -13.66 -2.69 0.60
CA GLY A 13 -14.44 -1.46 0.76
C GLY A 13 -14.34 -0.89 2.18
N LEU A 14 -14.68 0.39 2.33
CA LEU A 14 -14.69 1.14 3.61
C LEU A 14 -15.56 0.50 4.71
N ASP A 15 -16.43 -0.45 4.35
CA ASP A 15 -17.36 -1.13 5.26
C ASP A 15 -16.75 -2.34 5.98
N HIS A 16 -15.51 -2.71 5.65
CA HIS A 16 -14.87 -3.84 6.31
C HIS A 16 -14.65 -3.51 7.81
N PRO A 17 -15.01 -4.42 8.75
CA PRO A 17 -14.92 -4.18 10.21
C PRO A 17 -13.54 -3.70 10.66
N TRP A 18 -12.51 -4.16 10.00
CA TRP A 18 -11.13 -3.80 10.22
C TRP A 18 -10.85 -2.30 9.91
N PHE A 19 -11.45 -1.74 8.85
CA PHE A 19 -11.29 -0.32 8.50
C PHE A 19 -11.85 0.61 9.58
N ARG A 20 -12.88 0.17 10.31
CA ARG A 20 -13.46 0.94 11.43
C ARG A 20 -12.58 0.94 12.67
N GLN A 21 -11.76 -0.11 12.83
CA GLN A 21 -10.91 -0.26 14.03
C GLN A 21 -9.60 0.54 13.91
N PHE A 22 -9.11 0.78 12.69
CA PHE A 22 -7.85 1.46 12.40
C PHE A 22 -8.02 2.76 11.60
N HIS A 23 -9.14 3.45 11.75
CA HIS A 23 -9.32 4.78 11.19
C HIS A 23 -8.42 5.78 11.93
N VAL A 24 -7.12 5.65 11.73
CA VAL A 24 -6.16 6.68 12.13
C VAL A 24 -6.26 7.76 11.06
N SER A 25 -6.84 8.89 11.45
CA SER A 25 -6.74 10.11 10.67
C SER A 25 -5.25 10.41 10.48
N PHE A 26 -4.77 10.26 9.27
CA PHE A 26 -3.41 10.66 8.90
C PHE A 26 -3.32 12.18 9.01
N ASP A 27 -2.95 12.67 10.19
CA ASP A 27 -2.56 14.06 10.43
C ASP A 27 -1.05 14.06 10.68
N PRO A 28 -0.21 14.47 9.71
CA PRO A 28 1.25 14.43 9.84
C PRO A 28 1.82 15.35 10.93
N GLY A 29 0.99 15.99 11.72
CA GLY A 29 1.40 16.94 12.77
C GLY A 29 0.91 16.64 14.19
N ARG A 30 0.19 15.55 14.43
CA ARG A 30 -0.39 15.25 15.74
C ARG A 30 -0.08 13.83 16.20
N GLU A 31 0.97 13.68 16.99
CA GLU A 31 1.06 12.61 17.98
C GLU A 31 -0.05 12.81 19.04
N ARG A 32 -1.27 12.37 18.76
CA ARG A 32 -2.28 12.20 19.79
C ARG A 32 -2.23 10.77 20.29
N MET A 33 -1.59 10.59 21.43
CA MET A 33 -1.75 9.40 22.25
C MET A 33 -3.22 9.33 22.70
N TYR A 34 -3.99 8.44 22.09
CA TYR A 34 -5.27 8.00 22.66
C TYR A 34 -4.97 6.89 23.67
N PRO A 35 -5.41 6.98 24.92
CA PRO A 35 -5.05 6.04 25.98
C PRO A 35 -5.58 4.60 25.79
N ASN A 36 -6.37 4.34 24.75
CA ASN A 36 -7.01 3.05 24.47
C ASN A 36 -6.72 2.49 23.07
N GLU A 37 -5.78 3.04 22.33
CA GLU A 37 -5.39 2.43 21.05
C GLU A 37 -4.53 1.20 21.26
N PRO A 38 -4.77 0.09 20.54
CA PRO A 38 -3.90 -1.06 20.59
C PRO A 38 -2.48 -0.62 20.19
N ARG A 39 -1.49 -1.00 20.99
CA ARG A 39 -0.10 -0.69 20.69
C ARG A 39 0.33 -1.54 19.50
N VAL A 40 0.26 -0.97 18.33
CA VAL A 40 0.79 -1.54 17.10
C VAL A 40 2.22 -1.02 16.87
N TRP A 41 3.10 -1.88 16.38
CA TRP A 41 4.42 -1.43 15.95
C TRP A 41 4.42 -1.21 14.42
N HIS A 42 5.31 -0.36 13.95
CA HIS A 42 5.41 -0.01 12.55
C HIS A 42 6.70 -0.59 11.97
N PRO A 43 6.60 -1.58 11.07
CA PRO A 43 7.77 -2.16 10.42
C PRO A 43 8.46 -1.14 9.49
N PRO A 44 9.79 -1.18 9.38
CA PRO A 44 10.51 -0.41 8.38
C PRO A 44 9.96 -0.70 6.98
N THR A 45 9.65 0.38 6.25
CA THR A 45 8.97 0.31 4.97
C THR A 45 9.63 1.24 3.97
N ASP A 46 10.07 0.69 2.84
CA ASP A 46 10.58 1.43 1.70
C ASP A 46 9.53 1.48 0.59
N VAL A 47 9.43 2.63 -0.06
CA VAL A 47 8.60 2.81 -1.26
C VAL A 47 9.47 3.36 -2.36
N TYR A 48 9.53 2.66 -3.46
CA TYR A 48 10.30 3.08 -4.62
C TYR A 48 9.56 2.77 -5.92
N GLU A 49 9.92 3.46 -6.99
CA GLU A 49 9.26 3.32 -8.28
C GLU A 49 10.26 3.05 -9.41
N THR A 50 9.76 2.34 -10.41
CA THR A 50 10.36 2.19 -11.74
C THR A 50 9.53 2.98 -12.75
N ASP A 51 9.84 2.87 -14.03
CA ASP A 51 9.02 3.49 -15.09
C ASP A 51 7.59 2.94 -15.12
N SER A 52 7.42 1.64 -14.83
CA SER A 52 6.15 0.90 -14.94
C SER A 52 5.45 0.65 -13.62
N ASP A 53 6.18 0.55 -12.52
CA ASP A 53 5.68 0.02 -11.27
C ASP A 53 6.04 0.89 -10.07
N LEU A 54 5.22 0.79 -9.03
CA LEU A 54 5.53 1.20 -7.68
C LEU A 54 5.75 -0.05 -6.83
N THR A 55 6.79 -0.08 -6.02
CA THR A 55 7.07 -1.20 -5.11
C THR A 55 7.09 -0.72 -3.67
N VAL A 56 6.38 -1.43 -2.81
CA VAL A 56 6.43 -1.24 -1.36
C VAL A 56 7.10 -2.47 -0.76
N ARG A 57 8.20 -2.25 -0.03
CA ARG A 57 8.99 -3.30 0.61
C ARG A 57 9.01 -3.10 2.12
N ILE A 58 8.59 -4.12 2.86
CA ILE A 58 8.36 -4.06 4.31
C ILE A 58 9.21 -5.14 4.98
N GLU A 59 9.99 -4.75 5.99
CA GLU A 59 10.78 -5.67 6.79
C GLU A 59 9.94 -6.25 7.93
N VAL A 60 9.50 -7.51 7.75
CA VAL A 60 8.60 -8.23 8.68
C VAL A 60 9.13 -9.64 8.96
N ALA A 61 10.43 -9.77 9.13
CA ALA A 61 11.05 -11.06 9.46
C ALA A 61 10.41 -11.70 10.69
N GLY A 62 10.23 -13.03 10.63
CA GLY A 62 9.62 -13.80 11.73
C GLY A 62 8.10 -13.74 11.81
N VAL A 63 7.44 -13.14 10.80
CA VAL A 63 5.98 -13.22 10.61
C VAL A 63 5.69 -14.38 9.67
N ALA A 64 4.70 -15.21 10.00
CA ALA A 64 4.26 -16.28 9.11
C ALA A 64 3.40 -15.67 7.97
N GLU A 65 3.42 -16.32 6.81
CA GLU A 65 2.69 -15.83 5.63
C GLU A 65 1.18 -15.64 5.85
N ASP A 66 0.60 -16.45 6.72
CA ASP A 66 -0.82 -16.38 7.08
C ASP A 66 -1.13 -15.33 8.15
N ASP A 67 -0.10 -14.73 8.75
CA ASP A 67 -0.23 -13.78 9.86
C ASP A 67 -0.19 -12.32 9.42
N PHE A 68 -0.29 -12.03 8.13
CA PHE A 68 -0.44 -10.67 7.63
C PHE A 68 -1.41 -10.58 6.45
N GLU A 69 -2.01 -9.42 6.29
CA GLU A 69 -2.93 -9.10 5.20
C GLU A 69 -2.54 -7.78 4.54
N VAL A 70 -2.70 -7.73 3.22
CA VAL A 70 -2.48 -6.53 2.40
C VAL A 70 -3.82 -6.03 1.88
N HIS A 71 -4.13 -4.78 2.17
CA HIS A 71 -5.35 -4.11 1.72
C HIS A 71 -5.01 -2.91 0.87
N LEU A 72 -5.72 -2.75 -0.23
CA LEU A 72 -5.63 -1.59 -1.10
C LEU A 72 -6.99 -0.93 -1.19
N HIS A 73 -7.04 0.38 -0.94
CA HIS A 73 -8.23 1.19 -1.09
C HIS A 73 -7.88 2.54 -1.72
N GLY A 74 -8.22 2.71 -2.99
CA GLY A 74 -7.82 3.88 -3.76
C GLY A 74 -6.30 4.05 -3.75
N ARG A 75 -5.82 5.15 -3.17
CA ARG A 75 -4.39 5.45 -3.09
C ARG A 75 -3.77 5.14 -1.72
N VAL A 76 -4.43 4.36 -0.90
CA VAL A 76 -3.91 3.94 0.41
C VAL A 76 -3.74 2.43 0.40
N MET A 77 -2.51 1.99 0.58
CA MET A 77 -2.18 0.61 0.85
C MET A 77 -1.92 0.42 2.34
N THR A 78 -2.51 -0.61 2.92
CA THR A 78 -2.33 -0.94 4.32
C THR A 78 -1.93 -2.40 4.45
N VAL A 79 -0.89 -2.64 5.23
CA VAL A 79 -0.47 -3.97 5.63
C VAL A 79 -0.56 -4.07 7.14
N HIS A 80 -1.25 -5.08 7.62
CA HIS A 80 -1.29 -5.38 9.04
C HIS A 80 -1.04 -6.86 9.28
N GLY A 81 -0.64 -7.19 10.48
CA GLY A 81 -0.40 -8.57 10.86
C GLY A 81 0.04 -8.69 12.30
N PHE A 82 0.54 -9.87 12.61
CA PHE A 82 0.94 -10.24 13.96
C PHE A 82 2.27 -10.99 13.96
N ARG A 83 3.24 -10.52 14.73
CA ARG A 83 4.48 -11.25 15.00
C ARG A 83 4.41 -11.92 16.36
N SER A 84 4.37 -13.24 16.39
CA SER A 84 4.35 -14.01 17.63
C SER A 84 5.73 -13.98 18.29
N ASP A 85 5.72 -13.92 19.62
CA ASP A 85 6.93 -14.13 20.42
C ASP A 85 7.13 -15.64 20.65
N PRO A 86 8.16 -16.25 20.07
CA PRO A 86 8.26 -17.72 20.03
C PRO A 86 8.74 -18.36 21.34
N ALA A 87 9.20 -17.55 22.29
CA ALA A 87 9.85 -18.09 23.49
C ALA A 87 9.10 -17.73 24.79
N ALA A 88 8.86 -18.74 25.62
CA ALA A 88 8.49 -18.50 27.01
C ALA A 88 9.69 -17.90 27.76
N LYS A 89 9.48 -16.79 28.44
CA LYS A 89 10.54 -16.08 29.16
C LYS A 89 10.04 -15.53 30.50
N VAL A 90 10.96 -15.43 31.44
CA VAL A 90 10.69 -14.86 32.75
C VAL A 90 10.84 -13.34 32.74
N ALA A 91 11.89 -12.86 32.04
CA ALA A 91 12.16 -11.45 31.90
C ALA A 91 13.06 -11.18 30.69
N TYR A 92 12.94 -9.98 30.13
CA TYR A 92 13.88 -9.47 29.14
C TYR A 92 15.04 -8.73 29.86
N GLN A 93 16.26 -9.00 29.45
CA GLN A 93 17.43 -8.21 29.83
C GLN A 93 17.62 -7.04 28.88
N GLN A 94 17.25 -7.24 27.60
CA GLN A 94 17.21 -6.24 26.55
C GLN A 94 16.07 -6.62 25.59
N MET A 95 15.25 -5.66 25.18
CA MET A 95 14.14 -5.85 24.28
C MET A 95 14.09 -4.74 23.25
N GLU A 96 14.46 -5.04 22.02
CA GLU A 96 14.43 -4.13 20.87
C GLU A 96 13.56 -4.66 19.74
N ILE A 97 13.37 -5.99 19.69
CA ILE A 97 12.51 -6.62 18.69
C ILE A 97 11.05 -6.41 19.07
N SER A 98 10.27 -5.86 18.17
CA SER A 98 8.85 -5.66 18.35
C SER A 98 8.08 -6.94 18.05
N TYR A 99 7.14 -7.30 18.93
CA TYR A 99 6.19 -8.41 18.78
C TYR A 99 4.76 -7.91 18.89
N GLY A 100 3.80 -8.74 18.54
CA GLY A 100 2.40 -8.40 18.55
C GLY A 100 1.93 -7.82 17.22
N GLU A 101 0.84 -7.08 17.29
CA GLU A 101 0.22 -6.45 16.11
C GLU A 101 1.12 -5.39 15.50
N PHE A 102 1.15 -5.35 14.17
CA PHE A 102 1.83 -4.31 13.40
C PHE A 102 0.91 -3.73 12.31
N LEU A 103 1.24 -2.50 11.94
CA LEU A 103 0.56 -1.77 10.89
C LEU A 103 1.58 -1.00 10.04
N SER A 104 1.53 -1.15 8.74
CA SER A 104 2.20 -0.27 7.79
C SER A 104 1.17 0.33 6.85
N GLN A 105 1.11 1.65 6.77
CA GLN A 105 0.21 2.36 5.89
C GLN A 105 1.00 3.25 4.95
N VAL A 106 0.75 3.11 3.65
CA VAL A 106 1.46 3.81 2.58
C VAL A 106 0.45 4.57 1.72
N TYR A 107 0.69 5.86 1.53
CA TYR A 107 -0.01 6.64 0.53
C TYR A 107 0.71 6.52 -0.81
N LEU A 108 -0.01 6.05 -1.84
CA LEU A 108 0.54 5.85 -3.17
C LEU A 108 0.57 7.18 -3.93
N PRO A 109 1.74 7.62 -4.44
CA PRO A 109 1.87 8.90 -5.13
C PRO A 109 1.19 8.92 -6.51
N VAL A 110 0.91 7.74 -7.06
CA VAL A 110 0.31 7.55 -8.39
C VAL A 110 -0.86 6.58 -8.33
N ASP A 111 -1.73 6.63 -9.34
CA ASP A 111 -2.78 5.64 -9.50
C ASP A 111 -2.18 4.32 -10.00
N VAL A 112 -2.68 3.21 -9.47
CA VAL A 112 -2.20 1.86 -9.77
C VAL A 112 -3.30 1.00 -10.38
N ASP A 113 -2.91 -0.01 -11.13
CA ASP A 113 -3.82 -1.03 -11.66
C ASP A 113 -4.02 -2.11 -10.59
N GLU A 114 -5.12 -2.00 -9.85
CA GLU A 114 -5.44 -2.85 -8.70
C GLU A 114 -5.57 -4.34 -9.08
N GLU A 115 -5.94 -4.64 -10.33
CA GLU A 115 -6.12 -6.01 -10.80
C GLU A 115 -4.77 -6.73 -11.05
N GLN A 116 -3.70 -5.97 -11.25
CA GLN A 116 -2.37 -6.49 -11.51
C GLN A 116 -1.43 -6.42 -10.31
N VAL A 117 -1.92 -5.98 -9.16
CA VAL A 117 -1.12 -5.96 -7.93
C VAL A 117 -0.76 -7.38 -7.51
N HIS A 118 0.49 -7.57 -7.17
CA HIS A 118 0.97 -8.85 -6.63
C HIS A 118 1.94 -8.61 -5.47
N ALA A 119 1.97 -9.57 -4.55
CA ALA A 119 2.84 -9.53 -3.40
C ALA A 119 3.59 -10.85 -3.24
N GLY A 120 4.79 -10.78 -2.71
CA GLY A 120 5.62 -11.93 -2.38
C GLY A 120 6.34 -11.69 -1.06
N TYR A 121 6.54 -12.76 -0.30
CA TYR A 121 7.27 -12.75 0.96
C TYR A 121 8.49 -13.66 0.84
N GLU A 122 9.67 -13.11 1.08
CA GLU A 122 10.93 -13.84 0.98
C GLU A 122 11.96 -13.23 1.94
N ASP A 123 12.72 -14.08 2.61
CA ASP A 123 13.83 -13.68 3.52
C ASP A 123 13.45 -12.60 4.55
N GLY A 124 12.21 -12.61 5.03
CA GLY A 124 11.71 -11.65 6.00
C GLY A 124 11.23 -10.32 5.41
N PHE A 125 11.21 -10.18 4.10
CA PHE A 125 10.69 -9.01 3.40
C PHE A 125 9.39 -9.33 2.66
N LEU A 126 8.36 -8.56 2.95
CA LEU A 126 7.16 -8.50 2.12
C LEU A 126 7.37 -7.44 1.05
N SER A 127 7.24 -7.83 -0.22
CA SER A 127 7.31 -6.92 -1.36
C SER A 127 5.96 -6.91 -2.08
N VAL A 128 5.36 -5.73 -2.21
CA VAL A 128 4.12 -5.51 -2.96
C VAL A 128 4.45 -4.70 -4.20
N VAL A 129 4.20 -5.26 -5.38
CA VAL A 129 4.41 -4.60 -6.67
C VAL A 129 3.07 -4.15 -7.21
N LEU A 130 2.98 -2.86 -7.47
CA LEU A 130 1.78 -2.17 -7.92
C LEU A 130 2.04 -1.53 -9.29
N PRO A 131 1.60 -2.16 -10.39
CA PRO A 131 1.72 -1.57 -11.72
C PRO A 131 1.00 -0.23 -11.78
N LYS A 132 1.64 0.78 -12.36
CA LYS A 132 1.04 2.10 -12.52
C LYS A 132 -0.12 2.03 -13.51
N ALA A 133 -1.24 2.67 -13.17
CA ALA A 133 -2.37 2.75 -14.07
C ALA A 133 -1.99 3.50 -15.36
N ARG A 134 -2.30 2.93 -16.51
CA ARG A 134 -2.08 3.59 -17.80
C ARG A 134 -3.10 4.71 -17.95
N ARG A 135 -2.65 5.97 -17.97
CA ARG A 135 -3.50 7.10 -18.34
C ARG A 135 -3.63 7.11 -19.86
N GLU A 136 -4.76 6.65 -20.37
CA GLU A 136 -5.13 6.93 -21.76
C GLU A 136 -5.49 8.41 -21.88
N HIS A 137 -4.59 9.23 -22.40
CA HIS A 137 -4.91 10.59 -22.82
C HIS A 137 -5.68 10.54 -24.14
N LYS A 138 -7.00 10.57 -24.08
CA LYS A 138 -7.81 10.88 -25.28
C LYS A 138 -7.64 12.37 -25.57
N VAL A 139 -6.80 12.69 -26.55
CA VAL A 139 -6.73 14.04 -27.10
C VAL A 139 -7.92 14.22 -28.05
N ALA A 140 -8.89 15.06 -27.66
CA ALA A 140 -9.94 15.43 -28.57
C ALA A 140 -9.35 16.34 -29.69
N VAL A 141 -9.30 15.83 -30.92
CA VAL A 141 -8.92 16.63 -32.09
C VAL A 141 -10.15 17.38 -32.53
N VAL A 142 -10.14 18.71 -32.33
CA VAL A 142 -11.16 19.60 -32.91
C VAL A 142 -10.72 19.97 -34.32
N VAL A 143 -11.43 19.45 -35.33
CA VAL A 143 -11.23 19.85 -36.73
C VAL A 143 -11.92 21.19 -36.91
N VAL A 144 -11.15 22.24 -37.10
CA VAL A 144 -11.68 23.56 -37.50
C VAL A 144 -11.81 23.57 -39.00
N GLU A 145 -13.04 23.46 -39.52
CA GLU A 145 -13.32 23.69 -40.93
C GLU A 145 -13.12 25.16 -41.24
N ARG A 146 -12.16 25.48 -42.11
CA ARG A 146 -12.05 26.84 -42.69
C ARG A 146 -13.16 26.99 -43.71
N GLY A 147 -14.10 27.88 -43.41
CA GLY A 147 -15.11 28.29 -44.38
C GLY A 147 -14.48 28.84 -45.68
N PRO A 148 -15.20 28.79 -46.79
CA PRO A 148 -14.68 29.21 -48.07
C PRO A 148 -14.27 30.69 -48.05
N ALA A 149 -13.09 30.99 -48.59
CA ALA A 149 -12.59 32.35 -48.73
C ALA A 149 -13.56 33.19 -49.59
N GLN A 150 -14.09 34.25 -49.01
CA GLN A 150 -14.90 35.23 -49.74
C GLN A 150 -13.99 35.93 -50.74
N ASN A 151 -14.26 35.69 -52.01
CA ASN A 151 -13.54 36.31 -53.14
C ASN A 151 -14.24 37.60 -53.47
N ASP A 152 -13.83 38.71 -52.85
CA ASP A 152 -14.27 40.06 -53.27
C ASP A 152 -13.54 40.41 -54.55
N ARG A 153 -14.27 40.24 -55.66
CA ARG A 153 -13.92 40.91 -56.94
C ARG A 153 -14.69 42.22 -57.02
N LYS A 154 -13.92 43.30 -57.02
CA LYS A 154 -14.29 44.55 -57.69
C LYS A 154 -13.58 44.62 -59.00
#